data_700db0c7b61cdd3fc6c1bd378043efe9
#
_entry.id   700db0c7b61cdd3fc6c1bd378043efe9
#
_cell.length_a   1.000
_cell.length_b   1.000
_cell.length_c   1.000
_cell.angle_alpha   90.00
_cell.angle_beta   90.00
_cell.angle_gamma   90.00
#
_symmetry.space_group_name_H-M   'P 1'
#
loop_
_entity.id
_entity.type
_entity.pdbx_description
1 polymer ?
#
loop_
_entity_poly.entity_id
_entity_poly.type
_entity_poly.pdbx_seq_one_letter_code
_entity_poly.pdbx_strand_id
1 'polypeptide(L)'
;MIDSNQDGDYSEQEYFQAIHNVSYRDHLYRVIAKHASEWYYGKDDPLWKTYLDTLTTDAPLWKTYLEEFLDKMTWMKAVSEKGVVLGPEPWHMHPMVFLSSMMDENEMALNWLKVPKGQLTFDAEGNDINTSPWFSRKIHWPGGVSGVTIGRGYDLGQQTTANADLTQIGIAKLLKSWLVGSQGLSGLDAQSRFNSASEDIRNSTITRKQQYDMFMISYQRLEDDVKRICQKLNTIRVYHPNPQATPEQAWNDIPEKIKEVLIDLRYRGDYTPHARSLMQRYAYSGDLNSFGNVLSTRSNWLNVPEERFNQRISFYEN
;
A
#
# COMPACT_ATOMS: atom_id res chain seq x y z
N MET A 1 -21.84 9.12 -13.48
CA MET A 1 -22.93 9.82 -12.80
C MET A 1 -24.01 8.77 -12.55
N ILE A 2 -24.60 8.75 -11.34
CA ILE A 2 -25.58 7.71 -10.96
C ILE A 2 -26.91 7.98 -11.66
N ASP A 3 -27.28 9.25 -11.80
CA ASP A 3 -28.35 9.72 -12.64
C ASP A 3 -27.94 9.62 -14.12
N SER A 4 -28.30 8.51 -14.76
CA SER A 4 -27.83 8.15 -16.10
C SER A 4 -28.57 8.88 -17.21
N ASN A 5 -29.80 9.29 -16.93
CA ASN A 5 -30.66 10.03 -17.86
C ASN A 5 -30.64 11.54 -17.61
N GLN A 6 -30.01 12.00 -16.51
CA GLN A 6 -29.85 13.41 -16.11
C GLN A 6 -31.19 14.15 -15.90
N ASP A 7 -32.20 13.44 -15.41
CA ASP A 7 -33.52 14.05 -15.12
C ASP A 7 -33.61 14.65 -13.70
N GLY A 8 -32.59 14.41 -12.86
CA GLY A 8 -32.52 14.89 -11.48
C GLY A 8 -33.20 13.98 -10.46
N ASP A 9 -33.87 12.94 -10.93
CA ASP A 9 -34.53 11.95 -10.08
C ASP A 9 -33.76 10.62 -10.05
N TYR A 10 -33.92 9.86 -8.97
CA TYR A 10 -33.35 8.53 -8.85
C TYR A 10 -34.40 7.47 -9.10
N SER A 11 -34.35 6.84 -10.27
CA SER A 11 -35.17 5.67 -10.58
C SER A 11 -34.67 4.42 -9.84
N GLU A 12 -35.57 3.48 -9.60
CA GLU A 12 -35.24 2.16 -9.01
C GLU A 12 -34.13 1.43 -9.81
N GLN A 13 -34.14 1.58 -11.12
CA GLN A 13 -33.19 0.97 -12.04
C GLN A 13 -31.80 1.60 -11.90
N GLU A 14 -31.69 2.90 -11.74
CA GLU A 14 -30.42 3.60 -11.48
C GLU A 14 -29.86 3.28 -10.11
N TYR A 15 -30.73 3.20 -9.10
CA TYR A 15 -30.35 2.75 -7.77
C TYR A 15 -29.79 1.31 -7.78
N PHE A 16 -30.48 0.39 -8.49
CA PHE A 16 -30.01 -0.98 -8.67
C PHE A 16 -28.65 -1.05 -9.38
N GLN A 17 -28.50 -0.31 -10.47
CA GLN A 17 -27.21 -0.21 -11.19
C GLN A 17 -26.11 0.37 -10.31
N ALA A 18 -26.42 1.38 -9.52
CA ALA A 18 -25.45 2.02 -8.62
C ALA A 18 -24.94 1.07 -7.53
N ILE A 19 -25.80 0.20 -6.98
CA ILE A 19 -25.41 -0.78 -5.94
C ILE A 19 -24.61 -1.94 -6.53
N HIS A 20 -25.00 -2.42 -7.71
CA HIS A 20 -24.44 -3.64 -8.29
C HIS A 20 -23.25 -3.39 -9.23
N ASN A 21 -23.10 -2.17 -9.76
CA ASN A 21 -21.96 -1.83 -10.56
C ASN A 21 -20.78 -1.35 -9.70
N VAL A 22 -19.70 -2.10 -9.72
CA VAL A 22 -18.48 -1.82 -8.92
C VAL A 22 -17.95 -0.41 -9.16
N SER A 23 -18.05 0.12 -10.39
CA SER A 23 -17.59 1.47 -10.72
C SER A 23 -18.40 2.58 -10.03
N TYR A 24 -19.68 2.34 -9.72
CA TYR A 24 -20.53 3.30 -9.02
C TYR A 24 -20.57 3.07 -7.51
N ARG A 25 -20.35 1.85 -7.06
CA ARG A 25 -20.41 1.48 -5.65
C ARG A 25 -19.42 2.30 -4.80
N ASP A 26 -18.20 2.52 -5.29
CA ASP A 26 -17.20 3.32 -4.60
C ASP A 26 -17.60 4.80 -4.48
N HIS A 27 -18.37 5.31 -5.44
CA HIS A 27 -18.91 6.65 -5.36
C HIS A 27 -20.08 6.73 -4.37
N LEU A 28 -20.98 5.74 -4.36
CA LEU A 28 -22.10 5.67 -3.40
C LEU A 28 -21.58 5.61 -1.96
N TYR A 29 -20.58 4.83 -1.71
CA TYR A 29 -20.00 4.70 -0.36
C TYR A 29 -19.38 6.01 0.16
N ARG A 30 -19.04 6.93 -0.73
CA ARG A 30 -18.51 8.26 -0.38
C ARG A 30 -19.59 9.35 -0.32
N VAL A 31 -20.85 9.01 -0.54
CA VAL A 31 -21.95 9.97 -0.43
C VAL A 31 -22.13 10.33 1.04
N ILE A 32 -22.04 11.61 1.31
CA ILE A 32 -22.37 12.21 2.60
C ILE A 32 -23.61 13.05 2.35
N ALA A 33 -24.70 12.71 3.02
CA ALA A 33 -25.96 13.42 2.91
C ALA A 33 -26.29 14.16 4.19
N LYS A 34 -26.87 15.34 4.07
CA LYS A 34 -27.40 16.10 5.20
C LYS A 34 -28.91 16.10 5.10
N HIS A 35 -29.58 15.45 6.03
CA HIS A 35 -31.02 15.38 6.07
C HIS A 35 -31.55 15.27 7.49
N ALA A 36 -32.87 15.44 7.68
CA ALA A 36 -33.52 15.27 8.96
C ALA A 36 -33.27 13.86 9.52
N SER A 37 -32.91 13.81 10.81
CA SER A 37 -32.63 12.55 11.50
C SER A 37 -33.90 12.00 12.13
N GLU A 38 -34.20 10.75 11.86
CA GLU A 38 -35.25 9.96 12.52
C GLU A 38 -35.01 9.80 14.04
N TRP A 39 -33.78 10.03 14.49
CA TRP A 39 -33.42 9.94 15.92
C TRP A 39 -33.59 11.26 16.69
N TYR A 40 -33.90 12.36 15.98
CA TYR A 40 -34.12 13.68 16.55
C TYR A 40 -35.60 14.00 16.70
N TYR A 41 -36.42 13.61 15.73
CA TYR A 41 -37.85 13.95 15.66
C TYR A 41 -38.70 12.85 16.29
N GLY A 42 -39.46 13.18 17.34
CA GLY A 42 -40.39 12.27 18.00
C GLY A 42 -41.72 12.13 17.30
N LYS A 43 -42.57 11.24 17.80
CA LYS A 43 -43.90 10.95 17.27
C LYS A 43 -44.82 12.15 17.13
N ASP A 44 -44.65 13.19 17.98
CA ASP A 44 -45.46 14.40 17.98
C ASP A 44 -45.00 15.46 17.00
N ASP A 45 -43.82 15.25 16.39
CA ASP A 45 -43.28 16.14 15.40
C ASP A 45 -44.06 16.08 14.06
N PRO A 46 -44.32 17.20 13.37
CA PRO A 46 -45.02 17.19 12.08
C PRO A 46 -44.45 16.20 11.06
N LEU A 47 -43.14 15.93 11.10
CA LEU A 47 -42.50 15.00 10.20
C LEU A 47 -43.06 13.56 10.31
N TRP A 48 -43.33 13.08 11.52
CA TRP A 48 -43.90 11.78 11.79
C TRP A 48 -45.39 11.80 11.97
N LYS A 49 -45.92 12.85 12.61
CA LYS A 49 -47.31 12.94 12.99
C LYS A 49 -48.24 12.81 11.79
N THR A 50 -47.95 13.47 10.69
CA THR A 50 -48.76 13.40 9.47
C THR A 50 -48.92 11.97 8.96
N TYR A 51 -47.80 11.21 8.96
CA TYR A 51 -47.84 9.81 8.55
C TYR A 51 -48.56 8.93 9.58
N LEU A 52 -48.29 9.10 10.86
CA LEU A 52 -48.92 8.33 11.94
C LEU A 52 -50.44 8.54 11.97
N ASP A 53 -50.91 9.75 11.66
CA ASP A 53 -52.35 10.06 11.58
C ASP A 53 -53.05 9.30 10.46
N THR A 54 -52.38 9.01 9.33
CA THR A 54 -52.95 8.17 8.27
C THR A 54 -53.17 6.74 8.71
N LEU A 55 -52.35 6.22 9.64
CA LEU A 55 -52.46 4.86 10.14
C LEU A 55 -53.57 4.66 11.19
N THR A 56 -54.23 5.76 11.65
CA THR A 56 -55.21 5.70 12.72
C THR A 56 -56.41 4.81 12.35
N THR A 57 -56.85 4.90 11.09
CA THR A 57 -57.98 4.13 10.53
C THR A 57 -57.51 2.86 9.88
N ASP A 58 -56.43 2.91 9.15
CA ASP A 58 -56.01 1.85 8.23
C ASP A 58 -55.16 0.73 8.93
N ALA A 59 -54.38 1.10 9.96
CA ALA A 59 -53.49 0.16 10.65
C ALA A 59 -53.23 0.57 12.11
N PRO A 60 -54.25 0.62 13.01
CA PRO A 60 -54.11 1.16 14.38
C PRO A 60 -53.06 0.44 15.22
N LEU A 61 -52.91 -0.88 15.07
CA LEU A 61 -51.88 -1.65 15.79
C LEU A 61 -50.44 -1.30 15.32
N TRP A 62 -50.30 -1.05 14.05
CA TRP A 62 -49.04 -0.62 13.47
C TRP A 62 -48.68 0.80 13.89
N LYS A 63 -49.65 1.70 14.01
CA LYS A 63 -49.49 3.04 14.57
C LYS A 63 -48.93 2.97 15.97
N THR A 64 -49.57 2.20 16.86
CA THR A 64 -49.13 2.00 18.26
C THR A 64 -47.68 1.49 18.32
N TYR A 65 -47.35 0.51 17.50
CA TYR A 65 -45.98 -0.02 17.43
C TYR A 65 -44.97 1.03 17.00
N LEU A 66 -45.26 1.82 15.98
CA LEU A 66 -44.38 2.88 15.50
C LEU A 66 -44.22 4.01 16.53
N GLU A 67 -45.27 4.39 17.22
CA GLU A 67 -45.19 5.40 18.28
C GLU A 67 -44.27 4.95 19.41
N GLU A 68 -44.41 3.69 19.86
CA GLU A 68 -43.52 3.10 20.88
C GLU A 68 -42.07 2.97 20.38
N PHE A 69 -41.88 2.66 19.10
CA PHE A 69 -40.58 2.58 18.49
C PHE A 69 -39.90 3.94 18.44
N LEU A 70 -40.59 4.99 17.98
CA LEU A 70 -40.11 6.36 17.93
C LEU A 70 -39.74 6.90 19.31
N ASP A 71 -40.56 6.62 20.35
CA ASP A 71 -40.26 7.00 21.73
C ASP A 71 -38.93 6.40 22.23
N LYS A 72 -38.58 5.19 21.79
CA LYS A 72 -37.30 4.52 22.15
C LYS A 72 -36.11 5.00 21.33
N MET A 73 -36.36 5.38 20.08
CA MET A 73 -35.32 5.75 19.12
C MET A 73 -34.93 7.23 19.16
N THR A 74 -35.81 8.10 19.69
CA THR A 74 -35.61 9.55 19.73
C THR A 74 -34.73 9.96 20.90
N TRP A 75 -33.43 9.89 20.74
CA TRP A 75 -32.45 10.17 21.79
C TRP A 75 -31.60 11.44 21.54
N MET A 76 -31.45 11.89 20.30
CA MET A 76 -30.54 12.97 19.92
C MET A 76 -30.89 14.30 20.58
N LYS A 77 -32.19 14.62 20.71
CA LYS A 77 -32.65 15.83 21.36
C LYS A 77 -32.29 15.84 22.86
N ALA A 78 -32.50 14.71 23.53
CA ALA A 78 -32.15 14.56 24.96
C ALA A 78 -30.65 14.69 25.22
N VAL A 79 -29.82 14.26 24.28
CA VAL A 79 -28.36 14.41 24.35
C VAL A 79 -27.93 15.85 24.08
N SER A 80 -28.60 16.53 23.13
CA SER A 80 -28.37 17.95 22.85
C SER A 80 -28.65 18.83 24.07
N GLU A 81 -29.71 18.53 24.84
CA GLU A 81 -30.05 19.23 26.10
C GLU A 81 -29.00 19.06 27.21
N LYS A 82 -28.13 18.04 27.10
CA LYS A 82 -27.00 17.79 28.00
C LYS A 82 -25.68 18.43 27.55
N GLY A 83 -25.72 19.32 26.56
CA GLY A 83 -24.59 20.13 26.11
C GLY A 83 -23.78 19.53 24.92
N VAL A 84 -24.21 18.40 24.35
CA VAL A 84 -23.65 17.90 23.11
C VAL A 84 -24.45 18.49 21.95
N VAL A 85 -23.85 19.35 21.15
CA VAL A 85 -24.56 20.03 20.03
C VAL A 85 -24.82 19.05 18.91
N LEU A 86 -25.99 18.39 18.94
CA LEU A 86 -26.51 17.57 17.84
C LEU A 86 -27.68 18.34 17.19
N GLY A 87 -27.47 18.79 15.95
CA GLY A 87 -28.54 19.44 15.20
C GLY A 87 -29.58 18.45 14.67
N PRO A 88 -30.79 18.94 14.29
CA PRO A 88 -31.85 18.09 13.73
C PRO A 88 -31.49 17.47 12.37
N GLU A 89 -30.53 18.05 11.67
CA GLU A 89 -30.05 17.60 10.36
C GLU A 89 -28.56 17.26 10.42
N PRO A 90 -28.21 16.07 10.96
CA PRO A 90 -26.82 15.62 10.97
C PRO A 90 -26.35 15.19 9.59
N TRP A 91 -25.04 15.12 9.44
CA TRP A 91 -24.44 14.47 8.28
C TRP A 91 -24.56 12.95 8.41
N HIS A 92 -25.13 12.32 7.42
CA HIS A 92 -25.24 10.87 7.32
C HIS A 92 -24.17 10.34 6.38
N MET A 93 -23.49 9.28 6.83
CA MET A 93 -22.48 8.55 6.07
C MET A 93 -22.59 7.06 6.34
N HIS A 94 -22.17 6.24 5.39
CA HIS A 94 -22.18 4.79 5.61
C HIS A 94 -21.15 4.42 6.69
N PRO A 95 -21.54 3.84 7.84
CA PRO A 95 -20.63 3.65 8.98
C PRO A 95 -19.44 2.74 8.67
N MET A 96 -19.64 1.67 7.90
CA MET A 96 -18.55 0.77 7.51
C MET A 96 -17.56 1.45 6.57
N VAL A 97 -18.04 2.33 5.70
CA VAL A 97 -17.18 3.11 4.79
C VAL A 97 -16.45 4.18 5.55
N PHE A 98 -17.08 4.83 6.52
CA PHE A 98 -16.42 5.79 7.39
C PHE A 98 -15.29 5.13 8.20
N LEU A 99 -15.57 3.99 8.84
CA LEU A 99 -14.55 3.22 9.57
C LEU A 99 -13.43 2.74 8.64
N SER A 100 -13.77 2.23 7.45
CA SER A 100 -12.80 1.82 6.44
C SER A 100 -11.94 3.01 5.98
N SER A 101 -12.56 4.16 5.72
CA SER A 101 -11.83 5.38 5.35
C SER A 101 -10.89 5.88 6.45
N MET A 102 -11.30 5.78 7.71
CA MET A 102 -10.43 6.13 8.84
C MET A 102 -9.26 5.15 8.99
N MET A 103 -9.50 3.85 8.76
CA MET A 103 -8.45 2.83 8.75
C MET A 103 -7.56 2.98 7.50
N ASP A 104 -8.17 3.19 6.33
CA ASP A 104 -7.49 3.44 5.06
C ASP A 104 -6.67 4.74 5.08
N GLU A 105 -7.16 5.83 5.70
CA GLU A 105 -6.38 7.06 5.84
C GLU A 105 -5.09 6.84 6.61
N ASN A 106 -5.10 6.05 7.68
CA ASN A 106 -3.89 5.73 8.42
C ASN A 106 -2.92 4.87 7.58
N GLU A 107 -3.41 3.84 6.88
CA GLU A 107 -2.60 2.98 6.02
C GLU A 107 -2.24 3.63 4.67
N MET A 108 -3.01 4.61 4.23
CA MET A 108 -2.80 5.41 3.02
C MET A 108 -2.07 6.73 3.29
N ALA A 109 -1.67 7.01 4.51
CA ALA A 109 -0.95 8.23 4.84
C ALA A 109 0.40 8.33 4.12
N LEU A 110 0.80 9.56 3.75
CA LEU A 110 2.03 9.82 2.97
C LEU A 110 3.31 9.49 3.74
N ASN A 111 3.26 9.43 5.06
CA ASN A 111 4.40 9.02 5.89
C ASN A 111 4.89 7.60 5.54
N TRP A 112 4.03 6.70 5.04
CA TRP A 112 4.41 5.37 4.57
C TRP A 112 5.22 5.35 3.26
N LEU A 113 5.40 6.51 2.62
CA LEU A 113 6.34 6.70 1.51
C LEU A 113 7.74 7.09 1.98
N LYS A 114 7.95 7.22 3.28
CA LYS A 114 9.26 7.42 3.92
C LYS A 114 9.67 6.19 4.67
N VAL A 115 10.88 5.68 4.37
CA VAL A 115 11.43 4.49 5.02
C VAL A 115 12.63 4.88 5.89
N PRO A 116 12.85 4.20 7.02
CA PRO A 116 13.97 4.51 7.92
C PRO A 116 15.33 4.14 7.34
N LYS A 117 15.35 3.22 6.36
CA LYS A 117 16.52 2.74 5.62
C LYS A 117 16.14 2.45 4.16
N GLY A 118 17.05 2.70 3.23
CA GLY A 118 16.88 2.32 1.84
C GLY A 118 15.92 3.19 1.05
N GLN A 119 15.78 4.48 1.40
CA GLN A 119 14.91 5.40 0.65
C GLN A 119 15.31 5.47 -0.83
N LEU A 120 16.62 5.43 -1.14
CA LEU A 120 17.13 5.34 -2.50
C LEU A 120 16.48 4.18 -3.28
N THR A 121 16.51 2.98 -2.71
CA THR A 121 15.95 1.79 -3.31
C THR A 121 14.43 1.88 -3.41
N PHE A 122 13.77 2.33 -2.33
CA PHE A 122 12.31 2.47 -2.26
C PHE A 122 11.80 3.37 -3.40
N ASP A 123 12.41 4.53 -3.60
CA ASP A 123 11.98 5.50 -4.61
C ASP A 123 12.24 5.01 -6.04
N ALA A 124 13.28 4.22 -6.23
CA ALA A 124 13.66 3.71 -7.54
C ALA A 124 12.88 2.45 -7.99
N GLU A 125 12.19 1.76 -7.08
CA GLU A 125 11.45 0.50 -7.37
C GLU A 125 9.96 0.73 -7.72
N GLY A 126 9.59 1.94 -8.13
CA GLY A 126 8.25 2.28 -8.58
C GLY A 126 7.76 3.60 -7.98
N ASN A 127 6.48 3.89 -8.17
CA ASN A 127 5.87 5.12 -7.65
C ASN A 127 4.46 4.88 -7.10
N ASP A 128 3.87 5.92 -6.50
CA ASP A 128 2.53 5.88 -5.93
C ASP A 128 1.49 6.66 -6.78
N ILE A 129 1.78 6.86 -8.06
CA ILE A 129 0.91 7.56 -9.01
C ILE A 129 0.05 6.51 -9.73
N ASN A 130 -1.25 6.46 -9.44
CA ASN A 130 -2.15 5.40 -9.91
C ASN A 130 -2.34 5.34 -11.44
N THR A 131 -2.02 6.42 -12.15
CA THR A 131 -2.03 6.49 -13.62
C THR A 131 -0.69 6.12 -14.25
N SER A 132 0.34 5.92 -13.43
CA SER A 132 1.67 5.56 -13.90
C SER A 132 1.75 4.07 -14.26
N PRO A 133 2.46 3.69 -15.34
CA PRO A 133 2.78 2.30 -15.61
C PRO A 133 3.66 1.65 -14.52
N TRP A 134 4.31 2.48 -13.69
CA TRP A 134 5.16 2.08 -12.58
C TRP A 134 4.44 2.15 -11.22
N PHE A 135 3.10 2.16 -11.23
CA PHE A 135 2.30 2.16 -10.01
C PHE A 135 2.50 0.86 -9.24
N SER A 136 3.23 0.92 -8.14
CA SER A 136 3.73 -0.26 -7.42
C SER A 136 2.69 -0.95 -6.53
N ARG A 137 1.54 -0.32 -6.25
CA ARG A 137 0.50 -0.92 -5.39
C ARG A 137 -0.44 -1.91 -6.08
N LYS A 138 -0.20 -2.20 -7.37
CA LYS A 138 -0.87 -3.26 -8.15
C LYS A 138 0.11 -4.35 -8.53
N ILE A 139 -0.42 -5.53 -8.84
CA ILE A 139 0.40 -6.59 -9.42
C ILE A 139 0.90 -6.16 -10.80
N HIS A 140 2.12 -6.55 -11.12
CA HIS A 140 2.71 -6.39 -12.45
C HIS A 140 3.73 -7.51 -12.72
N TRP A 141 4.07 -7.67 -13.98
CA TRP A 141 5.16 -8.53 -14.39
C TRP A 141 6.23 -7.68 -15.09
N PRO A 142 7.44 -7.54 -14.49
CA PRO A 142 8.49 -6.66 -15.03
C PRO A 142 9.11 -7.14 -16.35
N GLY A 143 8.86 -8.40 -16.70
CA GLY A 143 9.48 -9.01 -17.89
C GLY A 143 10.72 -9.85 -17.58
N GLY A 144 11.33 -10.42 -18.64
CA GLY A 144 12.55 -11.21 -18.52
C GLY A 144 12.39 -12.43 -17.62
N VAL A 145 13.31 -12.61 -16.69
CA VAL A 145 13.33 -13.72 -15.71
C VAL A 145 12.59 -13.43 -14.42
N SER A 146 11.96 -12.25 -14.30
CA SER A 146 11.25 -11.85 -13.08
C SER A 146 10.00 -12.68 -12.83
N GLY A 147 9.61 -12.78 -11.56
CA GLY A 147 8.31 -13.26 -11.13
C GLY A 147 7.22 -12.19 -11.24
N VAL A 148 6.01 -12.55 -10.85
CA VAL A 148 4.96 -11.55 -10.59
C VAL A 148 5.42 -10.71 -9.40
N THR A 149 5.32 -9.40 -9.54
CA THR A 149 5.81 -8.43 -8.56
C THR A 149 4.66 -7.56 -8.06
N ILE A 150 4.70 -7.17 -6.80
CA ILE A 150 3.80 -6.19 -6.18
C ILE A 150 4.60 -5.35 -5.18
N GLY A 151 4.10 -4.16 -4.86
CA GLY A 151 4.81 -3.24 -3.99
C GLY A 151 6.12 -2.73 -4.62
N ARG A 152 7.05 -2.32 -3.79
CA ARG A 152 8.36 -1.82 -4.20
C ARG A 152 9.33 -2.99 -4.36
N GLY A 153 9.16 -3.77 -5.44
CA GLY A 153 10.07 -4.87 -5.80
C GLY A 153 9.87 -6.17 -5.02
N TYR A 154 8.70 -6.43 -4.42
CA TYR A 154 8.39 -7.74 -3.84
C TYR A 154 8.11 -8.75 -4.97
N ASP A 155 9.16 -9.34 -5.51
CA ASP A 155 9.13 -10.33 -6.59
C ASP A 155 8.81 -11.72 -6.03
N LEU A 156 7.61 -12.23 -6.33
CA LEU A 156 7.14 -13.54 -5.86
C LEU A 156 7.94 -14.71 -6.40
N GLY A 157 8.61 -14.56 -7.54
CA GLY A 157 9.53 -15.56 -8.09
C GLY A 157 10.74 -15.81 -7.18
N GLN A 158 11.12 -14.81 -6.39
CA GLN A 158 12.25 -14.88 -5.47
C GLN A 158 11.84 -15.26 -4.03
N GLN A 159 10.53 -15.29 -3.72
CA GLN A 159 10.08 -15.55 -2.35
C GLN A 159 9.94 -17.03 -2.06
N THR A 160 10.27 -17.40 -0.83
CA THR A 160 10.05 -18.75 -0.29
C THR A 160 9.04 -18.75 0.87
N THR A 161 8.71 -17.59 1.42
CA THR A 161 7.87 -17.39 2.60
C THR A 161 6.65 -16.48 2.33
N ALA A 162 6.23 -16.34 1.06
CA ALA A 162 5.19 -15.40 0.67
C ALA A 162 3.90 -15.53 1.49
N ASN A 163 3.47 -16.77 1.83
CA ASN A 163 2.26 -16.93 2.62
C ASN A 163 2.39 -16.34 4.04
N ALA A 164 3.52 -16.52 4.69
CA ALA A 164 3.77 -15.95 6.03
C ALA A 164 3.86 -14.42 5.96
N ASP A 165 4.65 -13.88 5.03
CA ASP A 165 4.85 -12.45 4.84
C ASP A 165 3.52 -11.74 4.57
N LEU A 166 2.77 -12.21 3.57
CA LEU A 166 1.50 -11.60 3.16
C LEU A 166 0.40 -11.74 4.22
N THR A 167 0.49 -12.76 5.09
CA THR A 167 -0.41 -12.90 6.23
C THR A 167 -0.07 -11.89 7.33
N GLN A 168 1.22 -11.73 7.64
CA GLN A 168 1.70 -10.76 8.62
C GLN A 168 1.35 -9.32 8.21
N ILE A 169 1.47 -9.01 6.91
CA ILE A 169 1.16 -7.69 6.34
C ILE A 169 -0.34 -7.42 6.29
N GLY A 170 -1.19 -8.46 6.40
CA GLY A 170 -2.64 -8.30 6.35
C GLY A 170 -3.21 -8.11 4.95
N ILE A 171 -2.61 -8.74 3.93
CA ILE A 171 -3.12 -8.67 2.56
C ILE A 171 -4.48 -9.37 2.46
N ALA A 172 -5.43 -8.73 1.78
CA ALA A 172 -6.79 -9.24 1.59
C ALA A 172 -6.80 -10.68 1.04
N LYS A 173 -7.64 -11.53 1.59
CA LYS A 173 -7.64 -12.99 1.36
C LYS A 173 -7.60 -13.39 -0.11
N LEU A 174 -8.39 -12.74 -0.96
CA LEU A 174 -8.46 -13.05 -2.40
C LEU A 174 -7.11 -12.78 -3.09
N LEU A 175 -6.58 -11.56 -2.92
CA LEU A 175 -5.29 -11.16 -3.48
C LEU A 175 -4.16 -12.01 -2.90
N LYS A 176 -4.14 -12.25 -1.58
CA LYS A 176 -3.14 -13.09 -0.93
C LYS A 176 -3.09 -14.50 -1.53
N SER A 177 -4.24 -15.16 -1.66
CA SER A 177 -4.29 -16.53 -2.23
C SER A 177 -3.73 -16.57 -3.65
N TRP A 178 -4.01 -15.54 -4.45
CA TRP A 178 -3.51 -15.46 -5.81
C TRP A 178 -1.99 -15.22 -5.85
N LEU A 179 -1.48 -14.30 -5.00
CA LEU A 179 -0.06 -14.00 -4.87
C LEU A 179 0.75 -15.21 -4.38
N VAL A 180 0.25 -15.93 -3.36
CA VAL A 180 0.89 -17.17 -2.87
C VAL A 180 0.98 -18.22 -3.97
N GLY A 181 -0.07 -18.36 -4.80
CA GLY A 181 -0.03 -19.25 -5.97
C GLY A 181 0.93 -18.81 -7.09
N SER A 182 1.52 -17.63 -6.97
CA SER A 182 2.55 -17.10 -7.88
C SER A 182 3.98 -17.26 -7.34
N GLN A 183 4.14 -17.76 -6.10
CA GLN A 183 5.45 -17.96 -5.47
C GLN A 183 6.30 -18.95 -6.27
N GLY A 184 7.55 -18.58 -6.50
CA GLY A 184 8.53 -19.39 -7.23
C GLY A 184 8.36 -19.42 -8.75
N LEU A 185 7.30 -18.80 -9.30
CA LEU A 185 7.13 -18.68 -10.75
C LEU A 185 7.96 -17.52 -11.29
N SER A 186 8.68 -17.76 -12.38
CA SER A 186 9.53 -16.78 -13.05
C SER A 186 9.43 -16.87 -14.56
N GLY A 187 9.88 -15.82 -15.25
CA GLY A 187 9.90 -15.81 -16.72
C GLY A 187 8.53 -16.03 -17.34
N LEU A 188 8.43 -16.95 -18.29
CA LEU A 188 7.18 -17.24 -19.02
C LEU A 188 6.07 -17.81 -18.15
N ASP A 189 6.39 -18.56 -17.10
CA ASP A 189 5.41 -19.09 -16.17
C ASP A 189 4.78 -17.94 -15.34
N ALA A 190 5.59 -16.99 -14.90
CA ALA A 190 5.10 -15.78 -14.23
C ALA A 190 4.27 -14.91 -15.17
N GLN A 191 4.68 -14.76 -16.43
CA GLN A 191 3.91 -14.04 -17.45
C GLN A 191 2.55 -14.68 -17.68
N SER A 192 2.51 -16.01 -17.85
CA SER A 192 1.27 -16.75 -18.04
C SER A 192 0.35 -16.61 -16.82
N ARG A 193 0.91 -16.70 -15.62
CA ARG A 193 0.20 -16.49 -14.37
C ARG A 193 -0.40 -15.08 -14.28
N PHE A 194 0.39 -14.06 -14.61
CA PHE A 194 -0.07 -12.67 -14.64
C PHE A 194 -1.19 -12.45 -15.66
N ASN A 195 -1.04 -13.00 -16.88
CA ASN A 195 -2.03 -12.87 -17.93
C ASN A 195 -3.36 -13.57 -17.60
N SER A 196 -3.34 -14.63 -16.77
CA SER A 196 -4.52 -15.35 -16.31
C SER A 196 -5.22 -14.70 -15.12
N ALA A 197 -4.68 -13.60 -14.58
CA ALA A 197 -5.30 -12.91 -13.45
C ALA A 197 -6.68 -12.34 -13.83
N SER A 198 -7.69 -12.58 -12.99
CA SER A 198 -9.01 -11.97 -13.15
C SER A 198 -8.95 -10.44 -13.03
N GLU A 199 -9.98 -9.77 -13.51
CA GLU A 199 -10.09 -8.32 -13.42
C GLU A 199 -10.04 -7.84 -11.96
N ASP A 200 -10.69 -8.55 -11.04
CA ASP A 200 -10.66 -8.25 -9.61
C ASP A 200 -9.23 -8.28 -9.05
N ILE A 201 -8.42 -9.26 -9.43
CA ILE A 201 -7.02 -9.35 -9.01
C ILE A 201 -6.18 -8.23 -9.62
N ARG A 202 -6.37 -7.94 -10.92
CA ARG A 202 -5.61 -6.87 -11.61
C ARG A 202 -5.93 -5.49 -11.05
N ASN A 203 -7.18 -5.26 -10.63
CA ASN A 203 -7.64 -4.01 -10.06
C ASN A 203 -7.42 -3.90 -8.54
N SER A 204 -7.11 -5.01 -7.86
CA SER A 204 -6.77 -5.00 -6.45
C SER A 204 -5.53 -4.14 -6.19
N THR A 205 -5.62 -3.29 -5.17
CA THR A 205 -4.50 -2.45 -4.72
C THR A 205 -4.17 -2.76 -3.27
N ILE A 206 -2.89 -2.74 -2.95
CA ILE A 206 -2.42 -2.75 -1.56
C ILE A 206 -2.36 -1.31 -1.01
N THR A 207 -2.40 -1.16 0.31
CA THR A 207 -2.25 0.15 0.96
C THR A 207 -0.79 0.61 0.93
N ARG A 208 -0.53 1.90 1.21
CA ARG A 208 0.84 2.42 1.34
C ARG A 208 1.59 1.74 2.47
N LYS A 209 0.90 1.49 3.60
CA LYS A 209 1.48 0.74 4.72
C LYS A 209 1.86 -0.68 4.33
N GLN A 210 0.98 -1.41 3.65
CA GLN A 210 1.29 -2.77 3.17
C GLN A 210 2.47 -2.77 2.19
N GLN A 211 2.54 -1.78 1.30
CA GLN A 211 3.70 -1.60 0.41
C GLN A 211 4.99 -1.33 1.18
N TYR A 212 4.92 -0.47 2.20
CA TYR A 212 6.04 -0.19 3.11
C TYR A 212 6.50 -1.46 3.83
N ASP A 213 5.59 -2.20 4.43
CA ASP A 213 5.89 -3.43 5.16
C ASP A 213 6.53 -4.50 4.25
N MET A 214 6.03 -4.68 3.02
CA MET A 214 6.64 -5.55 2.00
C MET A 214 8.06 -5.13 1.64
N PHE A 215 8.26 -3.82 1.44
CA PHE A 215 9.59 -3.30 1.14
C PHE A 215 10.56 -3.55 2.28
N MET A 216 10.17 -3.29 3.52
CA MET A 216 11.04 -3.50 4.68
C MET A 216 11.45 -4.96 4.84
N ILE A 217 10.55 -5.92 4.57
CA ILE A 217 10.87 -7.35 4.56
C ILE A 217 11.90 -7.66 3.45
N SER A 218 11.69 -7.17 2.24
CA SER A 218 12.61 -7.40 1.11
C SER A 218 13.97 -6.73 1.35
N TYR A 219 13.96 -5.50 1.85
CA TYR A 219 15.16 -4.74 2.12
C TYR A 219 16.01 -5.42 3.21
N GLN A 220 15.40 -5.89 4.29
CA GLN A 220 16.11 -6.60 5.35
C GLN A 220 16.79 -7.89 4.84
N ARG A 221 16.08 -8.67 3.99
CA ARG A 221 16.67 -9.88 3.39
C ARG A 221 17.87 -9.57 2.51
N LEU A 222 17.84 -8.46 1.80
CA LEU A 222 18.96 -8.05 0.96
C LEU A 222 20.09 -7.40 1.76
N GLU A 223 19.78 -6.67 2.83
CA GLU A 223 20.78 -6.23 3.81
C GLU A 223 21.54 -7.44 4.38
N ASP A 224 20.81 -8.48 4.81
CA ASP A 224 21.39 -9.71 5.33
C ASP A 224 22.26 -10.43 4.29
N ASP A 225 21.84 -10.44 3.02
CA ASP A 225 22.62 -11.04 1.94
C ASP A 225 23.89 -10.25 1.62
N VAL A 226 23.82 -8.90 1.58
CA VAL A 226 25.01 -8.04 1.41
C VAL A 226 25.95 -8.22 2.61
N LYS A 227 25.41 -8.21 3.83
CA LYS A 227 26.18 -8.46 5.05
C LYS A 227 26.91 -9.81 4.97
N ARG A 228 26.19 -10.87 4.61
CA ARG A 228 26.77 -12.20 4.41
C ARG A 228 27.90 -12.21 3.37
N ILE A 229 27.76 -11.46 2.27
CA ILE A 229 28.80 -11.33 1.23
C ILE A 229 30.02 -10.60 1.79
N CYS A 230 29.83 -9.49 2.49
CA CYS A 230 30.92 -8.70 3.11
C CYS A 230 31.61 -9.47 4.25
N GLN A 231 30.91 -10.36 4.94
CA GLN A 231 31.47 -11.16 6.02
C GLN A 231 32.20 -12.45 5.57
N LYS A 232 32.20 -12.76 4.26
CA LYS A 232 32.95 -13.93 3.77
C LYS A 232 34.46 -13.73 3.94
N LEU A 233 35.12 -14.69 4.55
CA LEU A 233 36.57 -14.64 4.78
C LEU A 233 37.40 -14.37 3.52
N ASN A 234 36.96 -14.93 2.37
CA ASN A 234 37.64 -14.67 1.10
C ASN A 234 37.46 -13.21 0.64
N THR A 235 36.30 -12.60 0.87
CA THR A 235 36.04 -11.19 0.54
C THR A 235 36.90 -10.29 1.44
N ILE A 236 36.96 -10.60 2.73
CA ILE A 236 37.80 -9.87 3.71
C ILE A 236 39.25 -9.95 3.31
N ARG A 237 39.79 -11.16 3.10
CA ARG A 237 41.20 -11.36 2.74
C ARG A 237 41.63 -10.60 1.48
N VAL A 238 40.73 -10.44 0.51
CA VAL A 238 41.06 -9.79 -0.74
C VAL A 238 40.94 -8.28 -0.68
N TYR A 239 39.91 -7.77 0.04
CA TYR A 239 39.53 -6.35 -0.08
C TYR A 239 39.65 -5.54 1.20
N HIS A 240 39.68 -6.18 2.38
CA HIS A 240 39.73 -5.44 3.64
C HIS A 240 41.17 -4.96 3.93
N PRO A 241 41.36 -3.71 4.45
CA PRO A 241 42.68 -3.18 4.81
C PRO A 241 43.43 -4.07 5.82
N ASN A 242 42.69 -4.70 6.75
CA ASN A 242 43.19 -5.74 7.64
C ASN A 242 42.65 -7.10 7.18
N PRO A 243 43.46 -7.96 6.51
CA PRO A 243 43.03 -9.28 6.04
C PRO A 243 42.64 -10.25 7.15
N GLN A 244 42.96 -9.91 8.41
CA GLN A 244 42.63 -10.70 9.61
C GLN A 244 41.42 -10.13 10.36
N ALA A 245 40.70 -9.12 9.81
CA ALA A 245 39.49 -8.58 10.41
C ALA A 245 38.44 -9.68 10.59
N THR A 246 37.74 -9.63 11.72
CA THR A 246 36.61 -10.54 11.93
C THR A 246 35.43 -10.19 10.97
N PRO A 247 34.58 -11.16 10.67
CA PRO A 247 33.39 -10.89 9.86
C PRO A 247 32.54 -9.72 10.37
N GLU A 248 32.42 -9.58 11.69
CA GLU A 248 31.67 -8.52 12.33
C GLU A 248 32.35 -7.15 12.17
N GLN A 249 33.68 -7.09 12.40
CA GLN A 249 34.45 -5.87 12.17
C GLN A 249 34.33 -5.40 10.71
N ALA A 250 34.54 -6.34 9.77
CA ALA A 250 34.45 -6.01 8.34
C ALA A 250 33.09 -5.43 7.91
N TRP A 251 31.99 -5.84 8.52
CA TRP A 251 30.67 -5.24 8.29
C TRP A 251 30.55 -3.88 8.98
N ASN A 252 30.99 -3.76 10.22
CA ASN A 252 30.88 -2.54 11.02
C ASN A 252 31.77 -1.41 10.50
N ASP A 253 32.90 -1.73 9.86
CA ASP A 253 33.81 -0.75 9.26
C ASP A 253 33.21 -0.04 8.02
N ILE A 254 32.16 -0.64 7.41
CA ILE A 254 31.48 -0.02 6.27
C ILE A 254 30.53 1.10 6.75
N PRO A 255 30.70 2.35 6.27
CA PRO A 255 29.78 3.45 6.58
C PRO A 255 28.34 3.14 6.14
N GLU A 256 27.34 3.62 6.88
CA GLU A 256 25.93 3.36 6.59
C GLU A 256 25.52 3.82 5.19
N LYS A 257 25.99 4.99 4.74
CA LYS A 257 25.74 5.52 3.39
C LYS A 257 26.24 4.55 2.30
N ILE A 258 27.42 3.94 2.50
CA ILE A 258 27.94 2.92 1.58
C ILE A 258 27.08 1.65 1.65
N LYS A 259 26.69 1.20 2.86
CA LYS A 259 25.80 0.04 3.02
C LYS A 259 24.51 0.20 2.22
N GLU A 260 23.86 1.36 2.29
CA GLU A 260 22.64 1.61 1.52
C GLU A 260 22.86 1.49 0.00
N VAL A 261 23.99 2.00 -0.50
CA VAL A 261 24.32 1.86 -1.94
C VAL A 261 24.60 0.40 -2.31
N LEU A 262 25.35 -0.34 -1.46
CA LEU A 262 25.61 -1.76 -1.71
C LEU A 262 24.32 -2.61 -1.72
N ILE A 263 23.36 -2.26 -0.85
CA ILE A 263 22.07 -2.92 -0.80
C ILE A 263 21.25 -2.56 -2.05
N ASP A 264 21.25 -1.30 -2.48
CA ASP A 264 20.60 -0.88 -3.72
C ASP A 264 21.19 -1.58 -4.95
N LEU A 265 22.52 -1.69 -5.03
CA LEU A 265 23.19 -2.46 -6.07
C LEU A 265 22.77 -3.93 -6.04
N ARG A 266 22.61 -4.51 -4.84
CA ARG A 266 22.16 -5.90 -4.67
C ARG A 266 20.70 -6.07 -5.07
N TYR A 267 19.86 -5.11 -4.71
CA TYR A 267 18.42 -5.10 -5.03
C TYR A 267 18.21 -5.22 -6.55
N ARG A 268 18.95 -4.46 -7.33
CA ARG A 268 18.88 -4.50 -8.80
C ARG A 268 19.67 -5.66 -9.43
N GLY A 269 20.55 -6.32 -8.69
CA GLY A 269 21.45 -7.37 -9.21
C GLY A 269 22.80 -6.85 -9.71
N ASP A 270 23.15 -5.59 -9.45
CA ASP A 270 24.42 -4.97 -9.88
C ASP A 270 25.59 -5.28 -8.93
N TYR A 271 25.35 -5.74 -7.71
CA TYR A 271 26.41 -6.10 -6.75
C TYR A 271 27.07 -7.42 -7.12
N THR A 272 27.65 -7.47 -8.29
CA THR A 272 28.32 -8.62 -8.90
C THR A 272 29.76 -8.77 -8.36
N PRO A 273 30.45 -9.92 -8.65
CA PRO A 273 31.89 -10.04 -8.38
C PRO A 273 32.72 -8.93 -9.04
N HIS A 274 32.33 -8.49 -10.25
CA HIS A 274 32.99 -7.36 -10.92
C HIS A 274 32.80 -6.04 -10.16
N ALA A 275 31.58 -5.69 -9.77
CA ALA A 275 31.33 -4.49 -8.97
C ALA A 275 32.15 -4.51 -7.67
N ARG A 276 32.22 -5.67 -6.98
CA ARG A 276 33.04 -5.81 -5.78
C ARG A 276 34.54 -5.58 -6.05
N SER A 277 35.05 -6.02 -7.18
CA SER A 277 36.47 -5.77 -7.51
C SER A 277 36.80 -4.28 -7.69
N LEU A 278 35.81 -3.46 -8.05
CA LEU A 278 35.97 -2.02 -8.21
C LEU A 278 35.86 -1.26 -6.89
N MET A 279 34.89 -1.62 -6.02
CA MET A 279 34.48 -0.74 -4.93
C MET A 279 34.60 -1.35 -3.51
N GLN A 280 34.74 -2.69 -3.37
CA GLN A 280 34.69 -3.33 -2.05
C GLN A 280 35.80 -2.88 -1.10
N ARG A 281 36.99 -2.60 -1.61
CA ARG A 281 38.10 -2.08 -0.80
C ARG A 281 37.80 -0.73 -0.18
N TYR A 282 37.15 0.15 -0.94
CA TYR A 282 36.76 1.47 -0.48
C TYR A 282 35.59 1.41 0.51
N ALA A 283 34.71 0.44 0.33
CA ALA A 283 33.66 0.18 1.31
C ALA A 283 34.23 -0.20 2.67
N TYR A 284 35.18 -1.13 2.73
CA TYR A 284 35.80 -1.57 3.99
C TYR A 284 36.73 -0.52 4.61
N SER A 285 37.38 0.29 3.81
CA SER A 285 38.27 1.37 4.34
C SER A 285 37.48 2.61 4.78
N GLY A 286 36.17 2.68 4.48
CA GLY A 286 35.37 3.87 4.73
C GLY A 286 35.74 5.06 3.84
N ASP A 287 36.48 4.81 2.73
CA ASP A 287 36.91 5.85 1.80
C ASP A 287 35.74 6.29 0.92
N LEU A 288 34.99 7.27 1.43
CA LEU A 288 33.81 7.84 0.76
C LEU A 288 34.16 8.45 -0.60
N ASN A 289 35.29 9.10 -0.71
CA ASN A 289 35.68 9.78 -1.96
C ASN A 289 35.98 8.78 -3.09
N SER A 290 36.82 7.80 -2.81
CA SER A 290 37.16 6.77 -3.81
C SER A 290 35.96 5.89 -4.15
N PHE A 291 35.12 5.57 -3.16
CA PHE A 291 33.86 4.85 -3.42
C PHE A 291 32.93 5.66 -4.33
N GLY A 292 32.74 6.96 -4.05
CA GLY A 292 31.95 7.87 -4.86
C GLY A 292 32.47 8.01 -6.30
N ASN A 293 33.79 8.09 -6.47
CA ASN A 293 34.42 8.12 -7.80
C ASN A 293 34.13 6.86 -8.63
N VAL A 294 34.16 5.68 -8.02
CA VAL A 294 33.79 4.43 -8.69
C VAL A 294 32.30 4.45 -9.05
N LEU A 295 31.44 4.91 -8.11
CA LEU A 295 30.00 4.95 -8.29
C LEU A 295 29.60 5.90 -9.42
N SER A 296 30.23 7.07 -9.53
CA SER A 296 29.93 8.11 -10.54
C SER A 296 30.58 7.87 -11.91
N THR A 297 31.49 6.88 -12.03
CA THR A 297 32.12 6.54 -13.31
C THR A 297 31.16 5.72 -14.17
N ARG A 298 30.50 6.35 -15.14
CA ARG A 298 29.44 5.73 -15.97
C ARG A 298 29.88 4.44 -16.66
N SER A 299 31.14 4.33 -17.09
CA SER A 299 31.67 3.12 -17.74
C SER A 299 31.64 1.86 -16.89
N ASN A 300 31.56 2.00 -15.56
CA ASN A 300 31.43 0.87 -14.63
C ASN A 300 30.00 0.30 -14.62
N TRP A 301 29.00 1.04 -15.12
CA TRP A 301 27.58 0.79 -14.95
C TRP A 301 26.77 0.83 -16.25
N LEU A 302 27.34 0.34 -17.36
CA LEU A 302 26.76 0.44 -18.71
C LEU A 302 25.35 -0.18 -18.80
N ASN A 303 25.06 -1.23 -18.04
CA ASN A 303 23.78 -1.89 -18.03
C ASN A 303 22.76 -1.30 -17.03
N VAL A 304 23.13 -0.23 -16.32
CA VAL A 304 22.24 0.46 -15.38
C VAL A 304 21.50 1.56 -16.15
N PRO A 305 20.15 1.65 -16.07
CA PRO A 305 19.41 2.75 -16.63
C PRO A 305 19.94 4.10 -16.11
N GLU A 306 19.95 5.12 -16.98
CA GLU A 306 20.52 6.42 -16.65
C GLU A 306 19.85 7.06 -15.44
N GLU A 307 18.53 6.97 -15.34
CA GLU A 307 17.78 7.47 -14.21
C GLU A 307 18.24 6.86 -12.88
N ARG A 308 18.36 5.53 -12.82
CA ARG A 308 18.84 4.83 -11.61
C ARG A 308 20.28 5.19 -11.28
N PHE A 309 21.12 5.32 -12.30
CA PHE A 309 22.50 5.74 -12.12
C PHE A 309 22.58 7.13 -11.49
N ASN A 310 21.82 8.09 -12.02
CA ASN A 310 21.78 9.47 -11.50
C ASN A 310 21.18 9.54 -10.09
N GLN A 311 20.16 8.75 -9.79
CA GLN A 311 19.57 8.65 -8.43
C GLN A 311 20.61 8.19 -7.40
N ARG A 312 21.43 7.17 -7.74
CA ARG A 312 22.51 6.69 -6.86
C ARG A 312 23.56 7.77 -6.58
N ILE A 313 23.96 8.50 -7.61
CA ILE A 313 24.94 9.60 -7.47
C ILE A 313 24.33 10.69 -6.59
N SER A 314 23.14 11.15 -6.90
CA SER A 314 22.46 12.20 -6.13
C SER A 314 22.28 11.82 -4.66
N PHE A 315 21.90 10.56 -4.36
CA PHE A 315 21.83 10.06 -2.99
C PHE A 315 23.20 10.08 -2.30
N TYR A 316 24.24 9.71 -3.03
CA TYR A 316 25.58 9.59 -2.47
C TYR A 316 26.26 10.95 -2.22
N GLU A 317 25.95 11.97 -3.02
CA GLU A 317 26.52 13.30 -2.89
C GLU A 317 25.84 14.14 -1.80
N ASN A 318 24.56 13.88 -1.49
CA ASN A 318 23.79 14.56 -0.44
C ASN A 318 23.95 13.87 0.92
#